data_cc0af9f124426bc351c5fe6b883ccfb6
#
_entry.id   cc0af9f124426bc351c5fe6b883ccfb6
#
_cell.length_a   1.000
_cell.length_b   1.000
_cell.length_c   1.000
_cell.angle_alpha   90.00
_cell.angle_beta   90.00
_cell.angle_gamma   90.00
#
_symmetry.space_group_name_H-M   'P 1'
#
loop_
_entity.id
_entity.type
_entity.pdbx_description
1 polymer ?
#
loop_
_entity_poly.entity_id
_entity_poly.type
_entity_poly.pdbx_seq_one_letter_code
_entity_poly.pdbx_strand_id
1 'polypeptide(L)'
;MLFEAIFVIYLLMQKKENKEFAKVYDDYAVRIYNFIYYKTHHKETAEDLASQTFLKAFSKYETFDINRGSVSSWLYRIARNTVIDFYRTKKNILNIDDVWDLSKENGIERDFDTSEKLKEVKGYLEKLNSVQREIVMLRIWEGMSYKEIGEIIGKTEAGSKMAFLRTMQALKKEIPALLMIFMLLF
;
A
#
# COMPACT_ATOMS: atom_id res chain seq x y z
N MET A 1 21.57 -8.49 6.22
CA MET A 1 21.49 -7.45 5.17
C MET A 1 20.32 -6.46 5.39
N LEU A 2 19.09 -6.94 5.64
CA LEU A 2 17.92 -6.02 5.80
C LEU A 2 17.97 -5.20 7.09
N PHE A 3 18.28 -5.83 8.20
CA PHE A 3 18.49 -5.14 9.49
C PHE A 3 19.62 -4.10 9.43
N GLU A 4 20.66 -4.36 8.65
CA GLU A 4 21.75 -3.41 8.46
C GLU A 4 21.32 -2.18 7.64
N ALA A 5 20.53 -2.36 6.58
CA ALA A 5 20.01 -1.23 5.80
C ALA A 5 19.03 -0.37 6.62
N ILE A 6 18.14 -1.02 7.38
CA ILE A 6 17.23 -0.32 8.31
C ILE A 6 18.02 0.36 9.43
N PHE A 7 19.04 -0.31 9.97
CA PHE A 7 19.92 0.24 11.00
C PHE A 7 20.76 1.42 10.49
N VAL A 8 21.28 1.33 9.27
CA VAL A 8 21.99 2.46 8.61
C VAL A 8 21.03 3.63 8.37
N ILE A 9 19.80 3.38 7.90
CA ILE A 9 18.79 4.44 7.75
C ILE A 9 18.50 5.06 9.12
N TYR A 10 18.30 4.26 10.16
CA TYR A 10 18.06 4.74 11.52
C TYR A 10 19.23 5.55 12.06
N LEU A 11 20.48 5.12 11.83
CA LEU A 11 21.68 5.89 12.21
C LEU A 11 21.83 7.20 11.44
N LEU A 12 21.50 7.21 10.14
CA LEU A 12 21.51 8.44 9.33
C LEU A 12 20.40 9.40 9.77
N MET A 13 19.26 8.88 10.27
CA MET A 13 18.15 9.66 10.82
C MET A 13 18.46 10.29 12.18
N GLN A 14 19.39 9.72 12.95
CA GLN A 14 19.82 10.25 14.26
C GLN A 14 20.63 11.57 14.16
N LYS A 15 21.10 11.95 12.98
CA LYS A 15 21.68 13.27 12.80
C LYS A 15 20.60 14.34 12.96
N LYS A 16 20.95 15.45 13.65
CA LYS A 16 20.05 16.54 14.05
C LYS A 16 19.20 17.12 12.91
N GLU A 17 19.67 16.98 11.67
CA GLU A 17 19.04 17.49 10.43
C GLU A 17 17.91 16.58 9.91
N ASN A 18 17.79 15.35 10.41
CA ASN A 18 16.85 14.33 9.86
C ASN A 18 15.72 13.96 10.80
N LYS A 19 15.50 14.71 11.89
CA LYS A 19 14.46 14.40 12.90
C LYS A 19 13.04 14.37 12.33
N GLU A 20 12.75 15.21 11.35
CA GLU A 20 11.43 15.26 10.71
C GLU A 20 11.16 13.99 9.91
N PHE A 21 12.16 13.51 9.17
CA PHE A 21 12.02 12.25 8.42
C PHE A 21 11.96 11.03 9.36
N ALA A 22 12.68 11.05 10.49
CA ALA A 22 12.57 9.99 11.49
C ALA A 22 11.13 9.84 11.98
N LYS A 23 10.42 10.96 12.22
CA LYS A 23 9.00 10.92 12.57
C LYS A 23 8.14 10.34 11.44
N VAL A 24 8.42 10.69 10.18
CA VAL A 24 7.73 10.07 9.03
C VAL A 24 7.95 8.56 8.99
N TYR A 25 9.17 8.12 9.27
CA TYR A 25 9.46 6.68 9.36
C TYR A 25 8.65 6.01 10.47
N ASP A 26 8.69 6.57 11.68
CA ASP A 26 7.98 6.01 12.84
C ASP A 26 6.45 5.94 12.60
N ASP A 27 5.87 6.99 12.02
CA ASP A 27 4.44 7.08 11.75
C ASP A 27 3.97 6.13 10.63
N TYR A 28 4.85 5.80 9.65
CA TYR A 28 4.45 5.10 8.44
C TYR A 28 5.11 3.75 8.19
N ALA A 29 6.16 3.34 8.94
CA ALA A 29 6.93 2.13 8.64
C ALA A 29 6.04 0.88 8.58
N VAL A 30 5.22 0.65 9.61
CA VAL A 30 4.31 -0.50 9.67
C VAL A 30 3.24 -0.43 8.58
N ARG A 31 2.68 0.76 8.33
CA ARG A 31 1.63 0.96 7.33
C ARG A 31 2.13 0.70 5.91
N ILE A 32 3.30 1.21 5.57
CA ILE A 32 3.95 0.98 4.26
C ILE A 32 4.34 -0.48 4.09
N TYR A 33 4.90 -1.12 5.13
CA TYR A 33 5.17 -2.55 5.11
C TYR A 33 3.89 -3.36 4.83
N ASN A 34 2.82 -3.10 5.57
CA ASN A 34 1.54 -3.81 5.39
C ASN A 34 0.97 -3.59 3.98
N PHE A 35 1.03 -2.36 3.47
CA PHE A 35 0.60 -2.03 2.11
C PHE A 35 1.38 -2.83 1.05
N ILE A 36 2.70 -2.92 1.19
CA ILE A 36 3.56 -3.68 0.28
C ILE A 36 3.36 -5.19 0.48
N TYR A 37 3.26 -5.66 1.72
CA TYR A 37 3.02 -7.07 2.02
C TYR A 37 1.71 -7.56 1.40
N TYR A 38 0.65 -6.76 1.50
CA TYR A 38 -0.62 -7.07 0.86
C TYR A 38 -0.51 -7.19 -0.67
N LYS A 39 0.44 -6.50 -1.29
CA LYS A 39 0.69 -6.57 -2.75
C LYS A 39 1.62 -7.71 -3.16
N THR A 40 2.53 -8.12 -2.29
CA THR A 40 3.56 -9.11 -2.61
C THR A 40 3.25 -10.50 -2.06
N HIS A 41 2.46 -10.58 -0.99
CA HIS A 41 2.18 -11.78 -0.21
C HIS A 41 3.44 -12.56 0.21
N HIS A 42 4.59 -11.90 0.28
CA HIS A 42 5.87 -12.49 0.62
C HIS A 42 6.62 -11.58 1.60
N LYS A 43 6.87 -12.09 2.80
CA LYS A 43 7.44 -11.31 3.91
C LYS A 43 8.77 -10.65 3.56
N GLU A 44 9.74 -11.44 3.10
CA GLU A 44 11.09 -10.94 2.79
C GLU A 44 11.05 -9.89 1.67
N THR A 45 10.25 -10.14 0.62
CA THR A 45 10.06 -9.16 -0.47
C THR A 45 9.41 -7.88 0.04
N ALA A 46 8.44 -7.98 0.94
CA ALA A 46 7.77 -6.80 1.50
C ALA A 46 8.72 -5.97 2.38
N GLU A 47 9.55 -6.63 3.17
CA GLU A 47 10.60 -6.00 3.97
C GLU A 47 11.62 -5.27 3.08
N ASP A 48 12.10 -5.92 2.02
CA ASP A 48 13.06 -5.33 1.06
C ASP A 48 12.48 -4.12 0.35
N LEU A 49 11.25 -4.22 -0.16
CA LEU A 49 10.60 -3.11 -0.87
C LEU A 49 10.20 -1.97 0.06
N ALA A 50 9.84 -2.25 1.32
CA ALA A 50 9.62 -1.22 2.33
C ALA A 50 10.90 -0.44 2.61
N SER A 51 12.02 -1.15 2.80
CA SER A 51 13.34 -0.52 2.98
C SER A 51 13.73 0.34 1.77
N GLN A 52 13.57 -0.17 0.55
CA GLN A 52 13.81 0.59 -0.67
C GLN A 52 12.90 1.83 -0.78
N THR A 53 11.64 1.70 -0.35
CA THR A 53 10.68 2.81 -0.32
C THR A 53 11.17 3.94 0.58
N PHE A 54 11.59 3.61 1.80
CA PHE A 54 12.08 4.62 2.74
C PHE A 54 13.43 5.20 2.33
N LEU A 55 14.32 4.44 1.70
CA LEU A 55 15.55 4.98 1.11
C LEU A 55 15.26 5.99 -0.01
N LYS A 56 14.35 5.65 -0.94
CA LYS A 56 13.92 6.56 -2.00
C LYS A 56 13.21 7.80 -1.43
N ALA A 57 12.41 7.63 -0.38
CA ALA A 57 11.75 8.73 0.29
C ALA A 57 12.77 9.64 0.98
N PHE A 58 13.71 9.08 1.73
CA PHE A 58 14.75 9.84 2.41
C PHE A 58 15.57 10.69 1.43
N SER A 59 16.04 10.10 0.32
CA SER A 59 16.82 10.81 -0.69
C SER A 59 16.08 11.96 -1.38
N LYS A 60 14.73 11.99 -1.30
CA LYS A 60 13.88 13.00 -1.92
C LYS A 60 13.17 13.91 -0.92
N TYR A 61 13.39 13.69 0.38
CA TYR A 61 12.63 14.39 1.42
C TYR A 61 12.87 15.88 1.42
N GLU A 62 14.11 16.33 1.20
CA GLU A 62 14.46 17.75 1.12
C GLU A 62 13.76 18.47 -0.04
N THR A 63 13.42 17.74 -1.10
CA THR A 63 12.70 18.28 -2.28
C THR A 63 11.19 18.10 -2.18
N PHE A 64 10.70 17.48 -1.12
CA PHE A 64 9.27 17.32 -0.90
C PHE A 64 8.63 18.64 -0.51
N ASP A 65 7.62 19.06 -1.27
CA ASP A 65 6.84 20.28 -1.01
C ASP A 65 5.46 19.91 -0.46
N ILE A 66 5.23 20.19 0.82
CA ILE A 66 3.97 19.93 1.52
C ILE A 66 2.78 20.68 0.92
N ASN A 67 3.01 21.77 0.18
CA ASN A 67 1.94 22.50 -0.50
C ASN A 67 1.43 21.75 -1.74
N ARG A 68 2.17 20.78 -2.24
CA ARG A 68 1.80 19.96 -3.40
C ARG A 68 1.09 18.65 -3.06
N GLY A 69 1.08 18.26 -1.79
CA GLY A 69 0.41 17.04 -1.35
C GLY A 69 0.80 16.63 0.05
N SER A 70 0.07 15.67 0.62
CA SER A 70 0.40 15.14 1.94
C SER A 70 1.63 14.22 1.89
N VAL A 71 2.37 14.15 3.00
CA VAL A 71 3.46 13.18 3.18
C VAL A 71 2.95 11.77 2.95
N SER A 72 1.74 11.48 3.39
CA SER A 72 1.07 10.20 3.22
C SER A 72 0.95 9.84 1.73
N SER A 73 0.26 10.66 0.93
CA SER A 73 0.06 10.38 -0.50
C SER A 73 1.38 10.26 -1.27
N TRP A 74 2.35 11.11 -0.93
CA TRP A 74 3.68 11.06 -1.52
C TRP A 74 4.42 9.75 -1.21
N LEU A 75 4.41 9.32 0.05
CA LEU A 75 5.09 8.10 0.49
C LEU A 75 4.44 6.84 -0.09
N TYR A 76 3.11 6.76 -0.08
CA TYR A 76 2.39 5.63 -0.70
C TYR A 76 2.57 5.57 -2.22
N ARG A 77 2.73 6.71 -2.89
CA ARG A 77 3.09 6.75 -4.31
C ARG A 77 4.48 6.17 -4.56
N ILE A 78 5.46 6.48 -3.70
CA ILE A 78 6.79 5.87 -3.77
C ILE A 78 6.69 4.36 -3.55
N ALA A 79 5.98 3.91 -2.52
CA ALA A 79 5.78 2.50 -2.22
C ALA A 79 5.14 1.75 -3.39
N ARG A 80 4.05 2.30 -3.94
CA ARG A 80 3.36 1.75 -5.10
C ARG A 80 4.31 1.59 -6.30
N ASN A 81 5.04 2.63 -6.63
CA ASN A 81 5.98 2.60 -7.75
C ASN A 81 7.11 1.59 -7.50
N THR A 82 7.61 1.47 -6.27
CA THR A 82 8.63 0.48 -5.91
C THR A 82 8.14 -0.96 -6.13
N VAL A 83 6.89 -1.25 -5.79
CA VAL A 83 6.27 -2.56 -6.07
C VAL A 83 6.12 -2.80 -7.57
N ILE A 84 5.65 -1.79 -8.31
CA ILE A 84 5.48 -1.89 -9.78
C ILE A 84 6.82 -2.15 -10.46
N ASP A 85 7.86 -1.41 -10.10
CA ASP A 85 9.21 -1.56 -10.65
C ASP A 85 9.78 -2.95 -10.35
N PHE A 86 9.57 -3.48 -9.14
CA PHE A 86 9.98 -4.83 -8.77
C PHE A 86 9.37 -5.89 -9.70
N TYR A 87 8.05 -5.86 -9.90
CA TYR A 87 7.39 -6.84 -10.76
C TYR A 87 7.74 -6.64 -12.24
N ARG A 88 7.88 -5.40 -12.69
CA ARG A 88 8.31 -5.10 -14.07
C ARG A 88 9.69 -5.69 -14.36
N THR A 89 10.63 -5.57 -13.43
CA THR A 89 11.98 -6.11 -13.58
C THR A 89 11.98 -7.65 -13.54
N LYS A 90 11.17 -8.25 -12.67
CA LYS A 90 11.14 -9.70 -12.45
C LYS A 90 10.49 -10.50 -13.60
N LYS A 91 9.47 -9.95 -14.28
CA LYS A 91 8.65 -10.67 -15.25
C LYS A 91 8.48 -9.99 -16.62
N ASN A 92 9.20 -8.92 -16.93
CA ASN A 92 9.00 -8.12 -18.17
C ASN A 92 7.55 -7.65 -18.39
N ILE A 93 6.84 -7.34 -17.30
CA ILE A 93 5.41 -7.01 -17.32
C ILE A 93 5.21 -5.59 -17.76
N LEU A 94 4.32 -5.39 -18.73
CA LEU A 94 4.02 -4.08 -19.31
C LEU A 94 2.86 -3.35 -18.62
N ASN A 95 1.93 -4.08 -17.97
CA ASN A 95 0.72 -3.50 -17.38
C ASN A 95 0.73 -3.55 -15.85
N ILE A 96 0.31 -2.45 -15.22
CA ILE A 96 0.19 -2.29 -13.77
C ILE A 96 -0.87 -3.23 -13.19
N ASP A 97 -1.92 -3.51 -13.95
CA ASP A 97 -3.03 -4.38 -13.51
C ASP A 97 -2.57 -5.83 -13.33
N ASP A 98 -1.60 -6.28 -14.12
CA ASP A 98 -1.04 -7.64 -14.02
C ASP A 98 -0.21 -7.85 -12.74
N VAL A 99 0.29 -6.78 -12.11
CA VAL A 99 1.10 -6.84 -10.88
C VAL A 99 0.34 -7.49 -9.71
N TRP A 100 -0.97 -7.24 -9.61
CA TRP A 100 -1.79 -7.82 -8.56
C TRP A 100 -2.15 -9.29 -8.79
N ASP A 101 -2.32 -9.68 -10.04
CA ASP A 101 -2.65 -11.07 -10.37
C ASP A 101 -1.46 -11.99 -10.16
N LEU A 102 -0.25 -11.47 -10.32
CA LEU A 102 0.99 -12.22 -10.07
C LEU A 102 1.23 -12.55 -8.61
N SER A 103 0.73 -11.75 -7.68
CA SER A 103 0.85 -12.04 -6.26
C SER A 103 0.04 -13.28 -5.85
N LYS A 104 -0.99 -13.63 -6.63
CA LYS A 104 -1.78 -14.86 -6.41
C LYS A 104 -1.01 -16.13 -6.78
N GLU A 105 -0.17 -16.09 -7.82
CA GLU A 105 0.62 -17.25 -8.26
C GLU A 105 1.78 -17.59 -7.30
N ASN A 106 2.23 -16.62 -6.50
CA ASN A 106 3.31 -16.81 -5.55
C ASN A 106 2.79 -17.06 -4.11
N GLY A 107 1.48 -17.34 -3.97
CA GLY A 107 0.80 -17.53 -2.68
C GLY A 107 1.40 -18.66 -1.85
N ILE A 108 2.33 -18.30 -0.99
CA ILE A 108 2.63 -19.10 0.19
C ILE A 108 1.58 -18.65 1.22
N GLU A 109 0.61 -19.52 1.44
CA GLU A 109 -0.27 -19.43 2.60
C GLU A 109 0.59 -19.31 3.85
N ARG A 110 0.57 -18.14 4.48
CA ARG A 110 1.10 -18.01 5.83
C ARG A 110 -0.06 -17.73 6.76
N ASP A 111 -0.23 -18.68 7.67
CA ASP A 111 -1.01 -18.61 8.88
C ASP A 111 -0.75 -17.29 9.64
N PHE A 112 -1.57 -16.31 9.37
CA PHE A 112 -2.03 -15.49 10.47
C PHE A 112 -3.29 -16.17 10.98
N ASP A 113 -3.37 -16.35 12.28
CA ASP A 113 -4.56 -16.79 13.02
C ASP A 113 -5.69 -15.77 12.82
N THR A 114 -6.18 -15.76 11.60
CA THR A 114 -7.17 -14.79 11.13
C THR A 114 -8.52 -15.45 11.31
N SER A 115 -9.36 -14.80 12.10
CA SER A 115 -10.77 -15.22 12.29
C SER A 115 -11.40 -15.57 10.94
N GLU A 116 -12.34 -16.55 10.93
CA GLU A 116 -13.09 -16.95 9.72
C GLU A 116 -13.65 -15.75 8.94
N LYS A 117 -14.07 -14.69 9.66
CA LYS A 117 -14.58 -13.45 9.06
C LYS A 117 -13.53 -12.70 8.23
N LEU A 118 -12.26 -12.70 8.66
CA LEU A 118 -11.16 -12.08 7.89
C LEU A 118 -10.82 -12.90 6.65
N LYS A 119 -10.93 -14.23 6.71
CA LYS A 119 -10.77 -15.10 5.54
C LYS A 119 -11.88 -14.84 4.50
N GLU A 120 -13.12 -14.66 4.95
CA GLU A 120 -14.23 -14.27 4.07
C GLU A 120 -14.02 -12.91 3.42
N VAL A 121 -13.65 -11.88 4.19
CA VAL A 121 -13.34 -10.54 3.65
C VAL A 121 -12.22 -10.61 2.61
N LYS A 122 -11.16 -11.37 2.88
CA LYS A 122 -10.08 -11.61 1.92
C LYS A 122 -10.61 -12.22 0.61
N GLY A 123 -11.46 -13.23 0.69
CA GLY A 123 -12.07 -13.86 -0.49
C GLY A 123 -12.90 -12.90 -1.35
N TYR A 124 -13.60 -11.94 -0.74
CA TYR A 124 -14.33 -10.90 -1.49
C TYR A 124 -13.39 -9.87 -2.13
N LEU A 125 -12.31 -9.49 -1.44
CA LEU A 125 -11.32 -8.57 -1.99
C LEU A 125 -10.56 -9.18 -3.17
N GLU A 126 -10.34 -10.49 -3.17
CA GLU A 126 -9.70 -11.21 -4.27
C GLU A 126 -10.51 -11.21 -5.57
N LYS A 127 -11.83 -11.02 -5.50
CA LYS A 127 -12.70 -10.87 -6.67
C LYS A 127 -12.61 -9.48 -7.33
N LEU A 128 -12.08 -8.49 -6.62
CA LEU A 128 -11.86 -7.15 -7.15
C LEU A 128 -10.65 -7.13 -8.09
N ASN A 129 -10.70 -6.29 -9.12
CA ASN A 129 -9.49 -6.02 -9.89
C ASN A 129 -8.48 -5.21 -9.04
N SER A 130 -7.23 -5.12 -9.52
CA SER A 130 -6.12 -4.49 -8.82
C SER A 130 -6.41 -3.06 -8.35
N VAL A 131 -6.95 -2.23 -9.24
CA VAL A 131 -7.25 -0.81 -8.95
C VAL A 131 -8.39 -0.69 -7.94
N GLN A 132 -9.43 -1.49 -8.07
CA GLN A 132 -10.55 -1.50 -7.14
C GLN A 132 -10.10 -1.86 -5.73
N ARG A 133 -9.28 -2.90 -5.61
CA ARG A 133 -8.72 -3.36 -4.34
C ARG A 133 -7.84 -2.30 -3.71
N GLU A 134 -6.98 -1.66 -4.50
CA GLU A 134 -6.10 -0.59 -4.04
C GLU A 134 -6.88 0.62 -3.52
N ILE A 135 -7.93 1.05 -4.23
CA ILE A 135 -8.79 2.16 -3.80
C ILE A 135 -9.50 1.84 -2.48
N VAL A 136 -10.01 0.63 -2.32
CA VAL A 136 -10.66 0.19 -1.08
C VAL A 136 -9.68 0.22 0.08
N MET A 137 -8.48 -0.32 -0.11
CA MET A 137 -7.42 -0.31 0.91
C MET A 137 -7.07 1.11 1.35
N LEU A 138 -6.72 1.96 0.39
CA LEU A 138 -6.32 3.34 0.69
C LEU A 138 -7.45 4.16 1.34
N ARG A 139 -8.71 3.90 0.96
CA ARG A 139 -9.85 4.63 1.51
C ARG A 139 -10.27 4.14 2.89
N ILE A 140 -10.38 2.82 3.08
CA ILE A 140 -10.98 2.25 4.30
C ILE A 140 -9.90 2.08 5.39
N TRP A 141 -8.76 1.46 5.08
CA TRP A 141 -7.75 1.18 6.11
C TRP A 141 -6.76 2.32 6.31
N GLU A 142 -6.47 3.09 5.24
CA GLU A 142 -5.54 4.22 5.36
C GLU A 142 -6.25 5.57 5.56
N GLY A 143 -7.58 5.61 5.44
CA GLY A 143 -8.38 6.81 5.68
C GLY A 143 -8.17 7.96 4.68
N MET A 144 -7.55 7.67 3.53
CA MET A 144 -7.14 8.69 2.57
C MET A 144 -8.33 9.37 1.89
N SER A 145 -8.18 10.64 1.58
CA SER A 145 -9.11 11.39 0.73
C SER A 145 -9.08 10.89 -0.72
N TYR A 146 -10.14 11.11 -1.47
CA TYR A 146 -10.17 10.74 -2.90
C TYR A 146 -9.13 11.49 -3.72
N LYS A 147 -8.75 12.71 -3.30
CA LYS A 147 -7.67 13.48 -3.90
C LYS A 147 -6.33 12.75 -3.73
N GLU A 148 -5.98 12.37 -2.51
CA GLU A 148 -4.74 11.63 -2.21
C GLU A 148 -4.69 10.29 -2.94
N ILE A 149 -5.81 9.55 -2.93
CA ILE A 149 -5.92 8.30 -3.70
C ILE A 149 -5.66 8.56 -5.18
N GLY A 150 -6.25 9.62 -5.74
CA GLY A 150 -6.03 10.00 -7.14
C GLY A 150 -4.55 10.25 -7.45
N GLU A 151 -3.86 10.95 -6.58
CA GLU A 151 -2.41 11.22 -6.71
C GLU A 151 -1.57 9.93 -6.68
N ILE A 152 -1.97 8.94 -5.88
CA ILE A 152 -1.27 7.66 -5.76
C ILE A 152 -1.48 6.80 -7.02
N ILE A 153 -2.73 6.66 -7.49
CA ILE A 153 -3.09 5.73 -8.55
C ILE A 153 -3.11 6.37 -9.96
N GLY A 154 -2.80 7.68 -10.07
CA GLY A 154 -2.78 8.40 -11.34
C GLY A 154 -4.19 8.68 -11.89
N LYS A 155 -5.18 8.96 -11.02
CA LYS A 155 -6.54 9.33 -11.40
C LYS A 155 -6.94 10.69 -10.85
N THR A 156 -8.01 11.27 -11.39
CA THR A 156 -8.63 12.47 -10.80
C THR A 156 -9.35 12.11 -9.49
N GLU A 157 -9.57 13.10 -8.63
CA GLU A 157 -10.35 12.93 -7.40
C GLU A 157 -11.76 12.36 -7.71
N ALA A 158 -12.45 12.96 -8.68
CA ALA A 158 -13.77 12.49 -9.12
C ALA A 158 -13.71 11.04 -9.65
N GLY A 159 -12.67 10.71 -10.43
CA GLY A 159 -12.44 9.35 -10.93
C GLY A 159 -12.23 8.33 -9.81
N SER A 160 -11.46 8.69 -8.78
CA SER A 160 -11.19 7.85 -7.61
C SER A 160 -12.47 7.64 -6.78
N LYS A 161 -13.25 8.71 -6.55
CA LYS A 161 -14.54 8.64 -5.86
C LYS A 161 -15.52 7.71 -6.59
N MET A 162 -15.66 7.88 -7.91
CA MET A 162 -16.58 7.06 -8.71
C MET A 162 -16.14 5.60 -8.76
N ALA A 163 -14.83 5.33 -8.85
CA ALA A 163 -14.30 3.99 -8.81
C ALA A 163 -14.57 3.31 -7.45
N PHE A 164 -14.34 4.02 -6.33
CA PHE A 164 -14.68 3.54 -5.00
C PHE A 164 -16.16 3.21 -4.86
N LEU A 165 -17.06 4.13 -5.26
CA LEU A 165 -18.51 3.93 -5.15
C LEU A 165 -18.99 2.72 -5.96
N ARG A 166 -18.49 2.54 -7.19
CA ARG A 166 -18.80 1.36 -8.03
C ARG A 166 -18.31 0.08 -7.39
N THR A 167 -17.11 0.10 -6.81
CA THR A 167 -16.54 -1.06 -6.10
C THR A 167 -17.40 -1.42 -4.89
N MET A 168 -17.78 -0.44 -4.07
CA MET A 168 -18.65 -0.67 -2.91
C MET A 168 -20.04 -1.17 -3.30
N GLN A 169 -20.60 -0.70 -4.41
CA GLN A 169 -21.87 -1.22 -4.94
C GLN A 169 -21.76 -2.68 -5.40
N ALA A 170 -20.65 -3.05 -6.02
CA ALA A 170 -20.39 -4.44 -6.41
C ALA A 170 -20.23 -5.35 -5.18
N LEU A 171 -19.44 -4.92 -4.20
CA LEU A 171 -19.24 -5.65 -2.95
C LEU A 171 -20.54 -5.82 -2.16
N LYS A 172 -21.38 -4.77 -2.09
CA LYS A 172 -22.67 -4.82 -1.37
C LYS A 172 -23.62 -5.91 -1.88
N LYS A 173 -23.51 -6.31 -3.13
CA LYS A 173 -24.34 -7.38 -3.70
C LYS A 173 -23.89 -8.78 -3.26
N GLU A 174 -22.63 -8.93 -2.91
CA GLU A 174 -22.02 -10.22 -2.60
C GLU A 174 -21.73 -10.41 -1.11
N ILE A 175 -21.47 -9.32 -0.39
CA ILE A 175 -21.09 -9.37 1.03
C ILE A 175 -22.33 -9.24 1.92
N PRO A 176 -22.56 -10.14 2.88
CA PRO A 176 -23.56 -9.97 3.92
C PRO A 176 -23.38 -8.64 4.66
N ALA A 177 -24.48 -7.98 5.02
CA ALA A 177 -24.45 -6.65 5.65
C ALA A 177 -23.55 -6.58 6.90
N LEU A 178 -23.51 -7.66 7.69
CA LEU A 178 -22.66 -7.79 8.89
C LEU A 178 -21.16 -7.76 8.58
N LEU A 179 -20.74 -8.39 7.48
CA LEU A 179 -19.35 -8.38 7.02
C LEU A 179 -18.93 -7.01 6.48
N MET A 180 -19.86 -6.31 5.86
CA MET A 180 -19.61 -4.95 5.35
C MET A 180 -19.40 -3.96 6.51
N ILE A 181 -20.16 -4.10 7.61
CA ILE A 181 -19.97 -3.32 8.84
C ILE A 181 -18.60 -3.64 9.45
N PHE A 182 -18.22 -4.91 9.52
CA PHE A 182 -16.92 -5.33 10.02
C PHE A 182 -15.76 -4.74 9.19
N MET A 183 -15.87 -4.75 7.86
CA MET A 183 -14.88 -4.16 6.96
C MET A 183 -14.73 -2.64 7.12
N LEU A 184 -15.78 -1.94 7.57
CA LEU A 184 -15.76 -0.49 7.82
C LEU A 184 -15.27 -0.10 9.22
N LEU A 185 -15.26 -1.04 10.17
CA LEU A 185 -14.89 -0.80 11.57
C LEU A 185 -13.42 -1.17 11.87
N PHE A 186 -12.77 -1.96 11.02
CA PHE A 186 -11.39 -2.40 11.12
C PHE A 186 -10.56 -1.92 9.94
#